data_7c6db52844ba240a45e2bdbe5e814763
#
_entry.id   7c6db52844ba240a45e2bdbe5e814763
#
_cell.length_a   1.000
_cell.length_b   1.000
_cell.length_c   1.000
_cell.angle_alpha   90.00
_cell.angle_beta   90.00
_cell.angle_gamma   90.00
#
_symmetry.space_group_name_H-M   'P 1'
#
loop_
_entity.id
_entity.type
_entity.pdbx_description
1 polymer ?
#
loop_
_entity_poly.entity_id
_entity_poly.type
_entity_poly.pdbx_seq_one_letter_code
_entity_poly.pdbx_strand_id
1 'polypeptide(L)'
;MPRILGEERHRMAIQDPVSGSVITLYIRRPTSEERVAYQLSVFHLDGGERRLRLSETRFRFGLEILAGFEAGDFMIQADNEVENLDPGRHPDWKEHLGRHAPDLVSYLGQQVFEGLRVLGRGGAEWG
;
A
#
# COMPACT_ATOMS: atom_id res chain seq x y z
N MET A 1 13.58 -14.13 2.77
CA MET A 1 14.26 -13.11 3.58
C MET A 1 13.71 -13.10 4.99
N PRO A 2 14.56 -13.11 6.01
CA PRO A 2 14.08 -12.98 7.37
C PRO A 2 13.51 -11.59 7.62
N ARG A 3 12.61 -11.52 8.57
CA ARG A 3 12.02 -10.26 8.99
C ARG A 3 12.86 -9.71 10.14
N ILE A 4 13.27 -8.45 10.01
CA ILE A 4 14.08 -7.78 11.02
C ILE A 4 13.16 -7.11 12.02
N LEU A 5 13.16 -7.59 13.25
CA LEU A 5 12.32 -7.02 14.30
C LEU A 5 12.93 -5.70 14.77
N GLY A 6 12.06 -4.73 15.00
CA GLY A 6 12.48 -3.38 15.37
C GLY A 6 12.73 -2.45 14.20
N GLU A 7 12.71 -2.97 12.98
CA GLU A 7 12.82 -2.14 11.79
C GLU A 7 11.53 -1.37 11.59
N GLU A 8 11.64 -0.06 11.41
CA GLU A 8 10.47 0.80 11.27
C GLU A 8 9.87 0.80 9.88
N ARG A 9 10.70 0.55 8.88
CA ARG A 9 10.27 0.55 7.48
C ARG A 9 10.52 -0.81 6.86
N HIS A 10 9.55 -1.27 6.07
CA HIS A 10 9.66 -2.53 5.35
C HIS A 10 9.52 -2.27 3.86
N ARG A 11 10.29 -2.98 3.09
CA ARG A 11 10.33 -2.83 1.64
C ARG A 11 9.37 -3.80 0.97
N MET A 12 8.60 -3.29 0.01
CA MET A 12 7.70 -4.11 -0.78
C MET A 12 7.94 -3.80 -2.26
N ALA A 13 8.36 -4.80 -3.02
CA ALA A 13 8.57 -4.66 -4.46
C ALA A 13 7.31 -5.10 -5.19
N ILE A 14 6.85 -4.27 -6.14
CA ILE A 14 5.62 -4.51 -6.87
C ILE A 14 5.92 -4.40 -8.36
N GLN A 15 5.43 -5.38 -9.13
CA GLN A 15 5.47 -5.30 -10.59
C GLN A 15 4.34 -4.38 -11.04
N ASP A 16 4.70 -3.23 -11.56
CA ASP A 16 3.70 -2.24 -12.00
C ASP A 16 3.25 -2.53 -13.42
N PRO A 17 1.97 -2.83 -13.65
CA PRO A 17 1.47 -3.14 -14.99
C PRO A 17 1.44 -1.91 -15.90
N VAL A 18 1.40 -0.71 -15.35
CA VAL A 18 1.33 0.51 -16.17
C VAL A 18 2.69 0.85 -16.77
N SER A 19 3.73 0.88 -15.96
CA SER A 19 5.08 1.19 -16.43
C SER A 19 5.86 -0.03 -16.89
N GLY A 20 5.44 -1.22 -16.48
CA GLY A 20 6.16 -2.46 -16.74
C GLY A 20 7.41 -2.64 -15.90
N SER A 21 7.68 -1.74 -14.97
CA SER A 21 8.87 -1.81 -14.14
C SER A 21 8.53 -2.30 -12.73
N VAL A 22 9.56 -2.65 -11.97
CA VAL A 22 9.40 -2.98 -10.56
C VAL A 22 9.50 -1.69 -9.77
N ILE A 23 8.49 -1.46 -8.95
CA ILE A 23 8.42 -0.29 -8.07
C ILE A 23 8.59 -0.77 -6.64
N THR A 24 9.40 -0.06 -5.87
CA THR A 24 9.64 -0.40 -4.47
C THR A 24 9.01 0.64 -3.58
N LEU A 25 8.08 0.18 -2.74
CA LEU A 25 7.43 1.01 -1.75
C LEU A 25 7.94 0.64 -0.37
N TYR A 26 8.02 1.62 0.49
CA TYR A 26 8.37 1.41 1.89
C TYR A 26 7.14 1.65 2.74
N ILE A 27 6.91 0.74 3.67
CA ILE A 27 5.76 0.81 4.57
C ILE A 27 6.23 0.79 6.01
N ARG A 28 5.44 1.40 6.88
CA ARG A 28 5.59 1.19 8.30
C ARG A 28 4.63 0.09 8.74
N ARG A 29 4.94 -0.56 9.83
CA ARG A 29 4.06 -1.59 10.36
C ARG A 29 2.77 -0.96 10.88
N PRO A 30 1.61 -1.56 10.57
CA PRO A 30 0.37 -1.11 11.18
C PRO A 30 0.38 -1.33 12.67
N THR A 31 -0.28 -0.44 13.40
CA THR A 31 -0.52 -0.64 14.82
C THR A 31 -1.65 -1.65 15.02
N SER A 32 -1.74 -2.20 16.22
CA SER A 32 -2.86 -3.10 16.56
C SER A 32 -4.21 -2.38 16.43
N GLU A 33 -4.24 -1.11 16.80
CA GLU A 33 -5.45 -0.29 16.67
C GLU A 33 -5.86 -0.13 15.21
N GLU A 34 -4.90 0.07 14.33
CA GLU A 34 -5.17 0.18 12.90
C GLU A 34 -5.72 -1.12 12.35
N ARG A 35 -5.17 -2.26 12.78
CA ARG A 35 -5.68 -3.55 12.33
C ARG A 35 -7.11 -3.79 12.76
N VAL A 36 -7.44 -3.42 13.99
CA VAL A 36 -8.82 -3.52 14.48
C VAL A 36 -9.73 -2.59 13.70
N ALA A 37 -9.30 -1.35 13.49
CA ALA A 37 -10.09 -0.38 12.74
C ALA A 37 -10.34 -0.85 11.30
N TYR A 38 -9.34 -1.46 10.68
CA TYR A 38 -9.50 -2.02 9.35
C TYR A 38 -10.57 -3.11 9.33
N GLN A 39 -10.49 -4.05 10.26
CA GLN A 39 -11.45 -5.15 10.34
C GLN A 39 -12.86 -4.64 10.59
N LEU A 40 -13.03 -3.67 11.46
CA LEU A 40 -14.33 -3.08 11.71
C LEU A 40 -14.90 -2.41 10.47
N SER A 41 -14.06 -1.72 9.70
CA SER A 41 -14.48 -1.10 8.45
C SER A 41 -14.98 -2.12 7.44
N VAL A 42 -14.36 -3.30 7.42
CA VAL A 42 -14.74 -4.37 6.50
C VAL A 42 -16.00 -5.10 6.96
N PHE A 43 -16.13 -5.37 8.25
CA PHE A 43 -17.22 -6.17 8.77
C PHE A 43 -18.57 -5.46 8.81
N HIS A 44 -18.57 -4.15 8.84
CA HIS A 44 -19.81 -3.37 8.89
C HIS A 44 -20.36 -3.01 7.51
N LEU A 45 -19.91 -3.72 6.48
CA LEU A 45 -20.34 -3.44 5.11
C LEU A 45 -21.48 -4.38 4.71
N ASP A 46 -22.55 -3.79 4.18
CA ASP A 46 -23.73 -4.53 3.72
C ASP A 46 -23.75 -4.70 2.22
N GLY A 47 -24.02 -5.92 1.80
CA GLY A 47 -24.48 -6.23 0.45
C GLY A 47 -23.71 -5.57 -0.69
N GLY A 48 -24.43 -4.79 -1.48
CA GLY A 48 -23.88 -4.17 -2.70
C GLY A 48 -22.85 -3.08 -2.48
N GLU A 49 -22.85 -2.45 -1.32
CA GLU A 49 -21.88 -1.42 -1.00
C GLU A 49 -20.52 -1.99 -0.58
N ARG A 50 -20.49 -3.28 -0.32
CA ARG A 50 -19.31 -3.93 0.24
C ARG A 50 -18.06 -3.74 -0.61
N ARG A 51 -18.18 -3.91 -1.92
CA ARG A 51 -17.02 -3.78 -2.82
C ARG A 51 -16.45 -2.39 -2.84
N LEU A 52 -17.31 -1.41 -2.94
CA LEU A 52 -16.90 0.00 -3.01
C LEU A 52 -16.20 0.40 -1.71
N ARG A 53 -16.81 0.07 -0.59
CA ARG A 53 -16.25 0.39 0.71
C ARG A 53 -14.95 -0.35 0.99
N LEU A 54 -14.84 -1.58 0.54
CA LEU A 54 -13.61 -2.35 0.70
C LEU A 54 -12.46 -1.71 -0.06
N SER A 55 -12.71 -1.25 -1.28
CA SER A 55 -11.71 -0.54 -2.07
C SER A 55 -11.28 0.76 -1.38
N GLU A 56 -12.23 1.51 -0.88
CA GLU A 56 -11.94 2.74 -0.14
C GLU A 56 -11.14 2.48 1.13
N THR A 57 -11.48 1.42 1.84
CA THR A 57 -10.78 1.03 3.05
C THR A 57 -9.33 0.64 2.74
N ARG A 58 -9.13 -0.16 1.73
CA ARG A 58 -7.79 -0.55 1.28
C ARG A 58 -6.95 0.66 0.93
N PHE A 59 -7.54 1.58 0.19
CA PHE A 59 -6.85 2.80 -0.23
C PHE A 59 -6.47 3.65 0.98
N ARG A 60 -7.42 3.92 1.85
CA ARG A 60 -7.21 4.79 3.01
C ARG A 60 -6.13 4.25 3.94
N PHE A 61 -6.22 2.96 4.26
CA PHE A 61 -5.25 2.34 5.17
C PHE A 61 -3.90 2.13 4.49
N GLY A 62 -3.91 1.84 3.19
CA GLY A 62 -2.67 1.74 2.43
C GLY A 62 -1.91 3.07 2.40
N LEU A 63 -2.63 4.16 2.19
CA LEU A 63 -2.02 5.48 2.17
C LEU A 63 -1.44 5.85 3.55
N GLU A 64 -2.12 5.46 4.61
CA GLU A 64 -1.66 5.76 5.96
C GLU A 64 -0.34 5.08 6.29
N ILE A 65 -0.18 3.83 5.90
CA ILE A 65 1.04 3.08 6.22
C ILE A 65 2.17 3.29 5.21
N LEU A 66 1.90 3.95 4.10
CA LEU A 66 2.92 4.24 3.10
C LEU A 66 3.94 5.19 3.69
N ALA A 67 5.19 4.76 3.77
CA ALA A 67 6.27 5.52 4.39
C ALA A 67 7.27 6.10 3.40
N GLY A 68 7.29 5.62 2.17
CA GLY A 68 8.21 6.12 1.17
C GLY A 68 8.26 5.23 -0.07
N PHE A 69 9.16 5.56 -0.95
CA PHE A 69 9.39 4.79 -2.18
C PHE A 69 10.86 4.91 -2.57
N GLU A 70 11.30 4.03 -3.46
CA GLU A 70 12.68 4.06 -3.94
C GLU A 70 12.87 5.22 -4.89
N ALA A 71 14.00 5.93 -4.74
CA ALA A 71 14.33 7.06 -5.58
C ALA A 71 14.38 6.63 -7.05
N GLY A 72 13.72 7.40 -7.89
CA GLY A 72 13.67 7.13 -9.32
C GLY A 72 12.52 6.25 -9.77
N ASP A 73 11.77 5.66 -8.85
CA ASP A 73 10.66 4.79 -9.22
C ASP A 73 9.42 5.56 -9.68
N PHE A 74 9.28 6.80 -9.26
CA PHE A 74 8.17 7.66 -9.67
C PHE A 74 8.68 8.97 -10.24
N MET A 75 8.01 9.42 -11.28
CA MET A 75 8.25 10.72 -11.88
C MET A 75 6.95 11.52 -11.84
N ILE A 76 7.09 12.83 -11.78
CA ILE A 76 5.95 13.73 -11.77
C ILE A 76 6.09 14.72 -12.90
N GLN A 77 4.98 15.02 -13.56
CA GLN A 77 4.94 16.03 -14.60
C GLN A 77 4.62 17.38 -14.00
N ALA A 78 5.49 18.34 -14.21
CA ALA A 78 5.33 19.70 -13.70
C ALA A 78 5.78 20.67 -14.79
N ASP A 79 4.90 21.60 -15.17
CA ASP A 79 5.20 22.67 -16.12
C ASP A 79 5.87 22.19 -17.41
N ASN A 80 5.30 21.18 -18.06
CA ASN A 80 5.82 20.60 -19.30
C ASN A 80 7.13 19.82 -19.17
N GLU A 81 7.61 19.65 -17.95
CA GLU A 81 8.79 18.84 -17.68
C GLU A 81 8.43 17.67 -16.80
N VAL A 82 9.21 16.60 -16.94
CA VAL A 82 9.06 15.42 -16.11
C VAL A 82 10.28 15.35 -15.19
N GLU A 83 10.03 15.26 -13.91
CA GLU A 83 11.10 15.17 -12.92
C GLU A 83 10.84 14.04 -11.94
N ASN A 84 11.89 13.58 -11.27
CA ASN A 84 11.73 12.57 -10.24
C ASN A 84 10.91 13.08 -9.08
N LEU A 85 9.97 12.28 -8.64
CA LEU A 85 9.24 12.57 -7.41
C LEU A 85 10.19 12.37 -6.23
N ASP A 86 10.32 13.39 -5.40
CA ASP A 86 11.28 13.39 -4.29
C ASP A 86 10.58 13.92 -3.05
N PRO A 87 10.49 13.12 -1.99
CA PRO A 87 9.84 13.57 -0.76
C PRO A 87 10.42 14.85 -0.17
N GLY A 88 11.71 15.10 -0.39
CA GLY A 88 12.35 16.33 0.07
C GLY A 88 11.91 17.56 -0.70
N ARG A 89 11.69 17.42 -2.00
CA ARG A 89 11.23 18.51 -2.87
C ARG A 89 9.72 18.57 -2.99
N HIS A 90 9.06 17.43 -2.81
CA HIS A 90 7.62 17.29 -2.97
C HIS A 90 7.02 16.76 -1.66
N PRO A 91 6.80 17.63 -0.66
CA PRO A 91 6.27 17.17 0.63
C PRO A 91 4.86 16.59 0.52
N ASP A 92 4.15 16.88 -0.57
CA ASP A 92 2.82 16.33 -0.88
C ASP A 92 2.88 15.06 -1.72
N TRP A 93 4.00 14.34 -1.69
CA TRP A 93 4.20 13.15 -2.51
C TRP A 93 3.14 12.07 -2.28
N LYS A 94 2.64 11.92 -1.04
CA LYS A 94 1.59 10.96 -0.75
C LYS A 94 0.29 11.30 -1.49
N GLU A 95 -0.04 12.58 -1.55
CA GLU A 95 -1.22 13.02 -2.29
C GLU A 95 -1.09 12.72 -3.77
N HIS A 96 0.11 12.92 -4.32
CA HIS A 96 0.37 12.59 -5.71
C HIS A 96 0.21 11.10 -5.98
N LEU A 97 0.75 10.25 -5.12
CA LEU A 97 0.60 8.81 -5.29
C LEU A 97 -0.85 8.38 -5.12
N GLY A 98 -1.56 8.94 -4.15
CA GLY A 98 -2.98 8.63 -3.97
C GLY A 98 -3.84 9.05 -5.13
N ARG A 99 -3.51 10.18 -5.77
CA ARG A 99 -4.28 10.68 -6.90
C ARG A 99 -3.98 9.96 -8.20
N HIS A 100 -2.71 9.67 -8.45
CA HIS A 100 -2.26 9.17 -9.76
C HIS A 100 -1.94 7.68 -9.79
N ALA A 101 -1.74 7.06 -8.63
CA ALA A 101 -1.47 5.64 -8.52
C ALA A 101 -2.31 4.99 -7.42
N PRO A 102 -3.64 5.20 -7.42
CA PRO A 102 -4.49 4.65 -6.37
C PRO A 102 -4.51 3.12 -6.35
N ASP A 103 -4.26 2.50 -7.50
CA ASP A 103 -4.16 1.06 -7.62
C ASP A 103 -3.01 0.50 -6.78
N LEU A 104 -1.86 1.15 -6.81
CA LEU A 104 -0.71 0.73 -6.00
C LEU A 104 -0.98 0.91 -4.51
N VAL A 105 -1.59 2.03 -4.15
CA VAL A 105 -1.91 2.32 -2.74
C VAL A 105 -2.94 1.32 -2.20
N SER A 106 -3.98 1.02 -2.97
CA SER A 106 -5.01 0.06 -2.58
C SER A 106 -4.44 -1.35 -2.46
N TYR A 107 -3.57 -1.73 -3.41
CA TYR A 107 -2.90 -3.01 -3.36
C TYR A 107 -2.03 -3.14 -2.10
N LEU A 108 -1.35 -2.07 -1.75
CA LEU A 108 -0.54 -2.02 -0.54
C LEU A 108 -1.38 -2.29 0.71
N GLY A 109 -2.52 -1.60 0.83
CA GLY A 109 -3.44 -1.82 1.93
C GLY A 109 -3.96 -3.25 1.97
N GLN A 110 -4.33 -3.79 0.82
CA GLN A 110 -4.79 -5.16 0.73
C GLN A 110 -3.73 -6.15 1.20
N GLN A 111 -2.51 -6.01 0.71
CA GLN A 111 -1.45 -6.94 1.06
C GLN A 111 -1.07 -6.89 2.53
N VAL A 112 -0.99 -5.69 3.08
CA VAL A 112 -0.55 -5.52 4.47
C VAL A 112 -1.63 -5.94 5.47
N PHE A 113 -2.88 -5.57 5.22
CA PHE A 113 -3.96 -5.85 6.17
C PHE A 113 -4.69 -7.16 5.91
N GLU A 114 -4.62 -7.69 4.71
CA GLU A 114 -5.34 -8.91 4.32
C GLU A 114 -4.44 -10.04 3.85
N GLY A 115 -3.17 -9.74 3.61
CA GLY A 115 -2.26 -10.71 3.00
C GLY A 115 -1.65 -11.73 3.94
N LEU A 116 -1.87 -11.60 5.24
CA LEU A 116 -1.31 -12.55 6.19
C LEU A 116 -2.05 -13.87 6.10
N ARG A 117 -1.32 -14.93 5.84
CA ARG A 117 -1.88 -16.28 5.70
C ARG A 117 -1.07 -17.27 6.48
N VAL A 118 -1.75 -18.30 6.97
CA VAL A 118 -1.10 -19.44 7.55
C VAL A 118 -1.01 -20.51 6.47
N LEU A 119 0.22 -20.89 6.13
CA LEU A 119 0.46 -21.99 5.20
C LEU A 119 0.52 -23.26 6.00
N GLY A 120 -0.51 -24.07 5.87
CA GLY A 120 -0.60 -25.32 6.57
C GLY A 120 0.11 -26.43 5.82
N ARG A 121 0.12 -27.61 6.45
CA ARG A 121 0.67 -28.80 5.82
C ARG A 121 -0.15 -29.13 4.57
N GLY A 122 0.55 -29.57 3.54
CA GLY A 122 -0.09 -29.88 2.29
C GLY A 122 -0.52 -28.66 1.53
N GLY A 123 -0.03 -27.50 1.89
CA GLY A 123 -0.38 -26.25 1.24
C GLY A 123 -1.74 -25.71 1.63
N ALA A 124 -2.35 -26.26 2.66
CA ALA A 124 -3.65 -25.79 3.13
C ALA A 124 -3.55 -24.33 3.59
N GLU A 125 -4.49 -23.54 3.15
CA GLU A 125 -4.56 -22.15 3.54
C GLU A 125 -5.75 -21.89 4.42
N TRP A 126 -5.54 -21.02 5.36
CA TRP A 126 -6.57 -20.55 6.25
C TRP A 126 -7.08 -19.21 5.73
N GLY A 127 -8.17 -19.24 5.12
CA GLY A 127 -8.63 -17.99 4.61
C GLY A 127 -10.05 -17.85 4.69
#